data_458ec0957688de48e7261c3f9b293bac
#
_entry.id   458ec0957688de48e7261c3f9b293bac
#
_cell.length_a   1.000
_cell.length_b   1.000
_cell.length_c   1.000
_cell.angle_alpha   90.00
_cell.angle_beta   90.00
_cell.angle_gamma   90.00
#
_symmetry.space_group_name_H-M   'P 1'
#
loop_
_entity.id
_entity.type
_entity.pdbx_description
1 polymer ?
#
loop_
_entity_poly.entity_id
_entity_poly.type
_entity_poly.pdbx_seq_one_letter_code
_entity_poly.pdbx_strand_id
1 'polypeptide(L)'
;NTASSSTLDRLGFKSEGTNLNLRYQNNTIIADSLFGIKYNLSNFDLNKYGFNHVTSEKTMGLYQNNNASQLAILTDGIYKNIDFTVNTLDNQNSLLNTLSGLNLTYFKRAPSQLFDQDAKSLNQRVAKNVSNSNQDFVTITYRVIAPPHSQLYVSVPNISWSDDNNHSLSITVNGVTRNQVTDNTFDFFDLGYFETESMVPIKLSFPGNKAISFDNPSFYALDTQNYQIAMDTINERDSKVTTSNNKVFVDYSSKTNASLFFTIPYDKGWTATI
;
A
#
# COMPACT_ATOMS: atom_id res chain seq x y z
N ASN A 1 3.83 21.93 8.91
CA ASN A 1 4.07 20.72 8.08
C ASN A 1 3.95 19.40 8.85
N THR A 2 3.95 19.39 10.19
CA THR A 2 3.87 18.17 10.99
C THR A 2 2.51 17.45 10.91
N ALA A 3 1.42 18.16 10.68
CA ALA A 3 0.09 17.52 10.61
C ALA A 3 -0.13 16.74 9.31
N SER A 4 0.37 17.23 8.17
CA SER A 4 0.24 16.52 6.89
C SER A 4 1.12 15.26 6.85
N SER A 5 2.35 15.32 7.37
CA SER A 5 3.22 14.15 7.46
C SER A 5 2.62 13.07 8.37
N SER A 6 2.08 13.44 9.53
CA SER A 6 1.48 12.48 10.46
C SER A 6 0.25 11.76 9.86
N THR A 7 -0.55 12.43 9.04
CA THR A 7 -1.67 11.80 8.33
C THR A 7 -1.18 10.83 7.27
N LEU A 8 -0.18 11.22 6.48
CA LEU A 8 0.38 10.37 5.45
C LEU A 8 1.08 9.14 6.05
N ASP A 9 1.79 9.28 7.18
CA ASP A 9 2.34 8.15 7.92
C ASP A 9 1.26 7.13 8.30
N ARG A 10 0.11 7.61 8.77
CA ARG A 10 -1.02 6.76 9.14
C ARG A 10 -1.69 6.07 7.96
N LEU A 11 -1.46 6.55 6.75
CA LEU A 11 -1.92 5.94 5.49
C LEU A 11 -0.85 5.04 4.84
N GLY A 12 0.31 4.86 5.48
CA GLY A 12 1.39 3.99 5.02
C GLY A 12 2.51 4.69 4.25
N PHE A 13 2.47 6.02 4.17
CA PHE A 13 3.54 6.82 3.58
C PHE A 13 4.53 7.23 4.67
N LYS A 14 5.70 6.65 4.66
CA LYS A 14 6.69 6.96 5.68
C LYS A 14 7.35 8.30 5.43
N SER A 15 7.40 9.16 6.45
CA SER A 15 8.24 10.35 6.44
C SER A 15 9.55 10.04 7.16
N GLU A 16 10.68 10.26 6.51
CA GLU A 16 11.97 10.18 7.15
C GLU A 16 12.29 11.45 7.92
N GLY A 17 12.29 11.35 9.23
CA GLY A 17 12.87 12.31 10.14
C GLY A 17 12.41 13.75 9.94
N THR A 18 13.35 14.66 9.85
CA THR A 18 13.11 16.09 9.92
C THR A 18 12.51 16.70 8.65
N ASN A 19 12.33 15.93 7.56
CA ASN A 19 12.18 16.66 6.31
C ASN A 19 11.26 16.12 5.28
N LEU A 20 10.93 16.48 4.43
CA LEU A 20 10.57 16.72 3.05
C LEU A 20 10.54 15.49 2.15
N ASN A 21 11.06 14.36 2.58
CA ASN A 21 11.06 13.14 1.79
C ASN A 21 9.98 12.18 2.29
N LEU A 22 8.89 12.10 1.56
CA LEU A 22 7.93 11.02 1.69
C LEU A 22 8.43 9.84 0.88
N ARG A 23 8.66 8.72 1.54
CA ARG A 23 8.89 7.46 0.84
C ARG A 23 7.56 6.82 0.52
N TYR A 24 7.24 6.77 -0.76
CA TYR A 24 6.13 6.01 -1.28
C TYR A 24 6.59 4.58 -1.59
N GLN A 25 6.76 3.76 -0.56
CA GLN A 25 7.33 2.43 -0.74
C GLN A 25 6.31 1.30 -0.71
N ASN A 26 5.33 1.36 0.14
CA ASN A 26 4.43 0.22 0.41
C ASN A 26 2.99 0.59 0.09
N ASN A 27 2.76 0.84 -1.16
CA ASN A 27 1.50 1.33 -1.66
C ASN A 27 0.47 0.21 -1.89
N THR A 28 -0.70 0.41 -1.35
CA THR A 28 -1.88 -0.37 -1.72
C THR A 28 -2.57 0.24 -2.93
N ILE A 29 -3.44 -0.53 -3.60
CA ILE A 29 -4.23 0.02 -4.71
C ILE A 29 -5.17 1.15 -4.26
N ILE A 30 -5.64 1.14 -3.00
CA ILE A 30 -6.42 2.26 -2.44
C ILE A 30 -5.57 3.53 -2.40
N ALA A 31 -4.37 3.45 -1.82
CA ALA A 31 -3.47 4.58 -1.74
C ALA A 31 -3.08 5.10 -3.13
N ASP A 32 -2.68 4.20 -4.04
CA ASP A 32 -2.37 4.58 -5.42
C ASP A 32 -3.50 5.36 -6.09
N SER A 33 -4.72 4.88 -5.95
CA SER A 33 -5.86 5.48 -6.63
C SER A 33 -6.29 6.79 -5.99
N LEU A 34 -6.42 6.84 -4.68
CA LEU A 34 -6.82 8.07 -3.98
C LEU A 34 -5.79 9.20 -4.13
N PHE A 35 -4.50 8.87 -4.20
CA PHE A 35 -3.45 9.88 -4.40
C PHE A 35 -3.13 10.15 -5.88
N GLY A 36 -3.95 9.63 -6.78
CA GLY A 36 -3.85 9.92 -8.21
C GLY A 36 -2.58 9.39 -8.88
N ILE A 37 -2.00 8.30 -8.35
CA ILE A 37 -0.85 7.63 -8.97
C ILE A 37 -1.31 6.94 -10.24
N LYS A 38 -1.14 7.64 -11.36
CA LYS A 38 -1.65 7.21 -12.65
C LYS A 38 -0.75 6.20 -13.35
N TYR A 39 0.56 6.27 -13.11
CA TYR A 39 1.52 5.38 -13.76
C TYR A 39 2.51 4.81 -12.75
N ASN A 40 2.83 3.53 -12.92
CA ASN A 40 3.92 2.86 -12.22
C ASN A 40 4.96 2.35 -13.22
N LEU A 41 6.24 2.55 -12.89
CA LEU A 41 7.36 1.88 -13.56
C LEU A 41 7.77 0.67 -12.74
N SER A 42 7.93 -0.47 -13.39
CA SER A 42 8.33 -1.72 -12.73
C SER A 42 9.32 -2.50 -13.59
N ASN A 43 10.32 -3.09 -12.94
CA ASN A 43 11.27 -4.01 -13.56
C ASN A 43 10.81 -5.49 -13.50
N PHE A 44 9.57 -5.72 -13.12
CA PHE A 44 8.90 -7.02 -13.11
C PHE A 44 7.44 -6.84 -13.54
N ASP A 45 6.81 -7.93 -13.96
CA ASP A 45 5.40 -7.92 -14.28
C ASP A 45 4.55 -7.55 -13.07
N LEU A 46 3.83 -6.43 -13.20
CA LEU A 46 3.02 -5.87 -12.14
C LEU A 46 1.65 -6.56 -12.12
N ASN A 47 1.51 -7.58 -11.29
CA ASN A 47 0.22 -8.24 -11.07
C ASN A 47 -0.59 -7.46 -10.02
N LYS A 48 -1.18 -6.34 -10.44
CA LYS A 48 -1.88 -5.40 -9.57
C LYS A 48 -3.23 -5.02 -10.16
N TYR A 49 -4.30 -5.20 -9.38
CA TYR A 49 -5.66 -4.92 -9.86
C TYR A 49 -5.81 -3.46 -10.31
N GLY A 50 -6.44 -3.26 -11.44
CA GLY A 50 -6.67 -1.94 -12.04
C GLY A 50 -5.46 -1.35 -12.78
N PHE A 51 -4.31 -2.06 -12.81
CA PHE A 51 -3.12 -1.63 -13.54
C PHE A 51 -2.97 -2.41 -14.83
N ASN A 52 -2.88 -1.70 -15.96
CA ASN A 52 -2.68 -2.29 -17.28
C ASN A 52 -1.29 -1.94 -17.82
N HIS A 53 -0.61 -2.93 -18.37
CA HIS A 53 0.65 -2.72 -19.07
C HIS A 53 0.43 -1.83 -20.31
N VAL A 54 1.21 -0.77 -20.44
CA VAL A 54 1.15 0.18 -21.56
C VAL A 54 2.27 -0.08 -22.56
N THR A 55 3.50 -0.13 -22.08
CA THR A 55 4.69 -0.34 -22.88
C THR A 55 5.86 -0.77 -22.02
N SER A 56 6.91 -1.28 -22.64
CA SER A 56 8.17 -1.59 -21.95
C SER A 56 9.34 -1.01 -22.74
N GLU A 57 10.34 -0.54 -22.00
CA GLU A 57 11.64 -0.17 -22.53
C GLU A 57 12.73 -0.86 -21.73
N LYS A 58 13.58 -1.64 -22.42
CA LYS A 58 14.59 -2.50 -21.80
C LYS A 58 13.96 -3.44 -20.76
N THR A 59 14.30 -3.24 -19.48
CA THR A 59 13.83 -4.05 -18.35
C THR A 59 12.70 -3.38 -17.56
N MET A 60 12.21 -2.21 -18.01
CA MET A 60 11.20 -1.44 -17.30
C MET A 60 9.88 -1.47 -18.06
N GLY A 61 8.82 -1.92 -17.40
CA GLY A 61 7.43 -1.82 -17.86
C GLY A 61 6.75 -0.58 -17.31
N LEU A 62 5.95 0.09 -18.14
CA LEU A 62 5.06 1.17 -17.74
C LEU A 62 3.64 0.60 -17.58
N TYR A 63 3.05 0.81 -16.42
CA TYR A 63 1.71 0.35 -16.08
C TYR A 63 0.82 1.54 -15.74
N GLN A 64 -0.38 1.57 -16.30
CA GLN A 64 -1.37 2.62 -16.05
C GLN A 64 -2.42 2.14 -15.05
N ASN A 65 -2.66 2.94 -14.02
CA ASN A 65 -3.75 2.76 -13.07
C ASN A 65 -5.04 3.37 -13.62
N ASN A 66 -6.02 2.54 -13.94
CA ASN A 66 -7.31 2.98 -14.48
C ASN A 66 -8.21 3.63 -13.40
N ASN A 67 -7.92 3.38 -12.13
CA ASN A 67 -8.70 3.88 -11.00
C ASN A 67 -8.07 5.14 -10.35
N ALA A 68 -7.02 5.72 -10.96
CA ALA A 68 -6.38 6.91 -10.42
C ALA A 68 -7.37 8.08 -10.36
N SER A 69 -7.62 8.60 -9.15
CA SER A 69 -8.48 9.76 -8.93
C SER A 69 -7.85 11.04 -9.46
N GLN A 70 -8.68 12.06 -9.68
CA GLN A 70 -8.23 13.41 -9.97
C GLN A 70 -7.60 14.05 -8.72
N LEU A 71 -6.89 15.18 -8.89
CA LEU A 71 -6.28 15.92 -7.78
C LEU A 71 -7.29 16.44 -6.75
N ALA A 72 -8.55 16.60 -7.14
CA ALA A 72 -9.64 16.95 -6.24
C ALA A 72 -10.76 15.92 -6.39
N ILE A 73 -11.22 15.40 -5.27
CA ILE A 73 -12.31 14.43 -5.15
C ILE A 73 -13.51 15.16 -4.56
N LEU A 74 -14.62 15.17 -5.30
CA LEU A 74 -15.89 15.67 -4.78
C LEU A 74 -16.47 14.63 -3.82
N THR A 75 -16.85 15.04 -2.62
CA THR A 75 -17.36 14.13 -1.58
C THR A 75 -18.41 14.80 -0.70
N ASP A 76 -19.38 14.04 -0.21
CA ASP A 76 -20.29 14.45 0.84
C ASP A 76 -19.69 14.19 2.24
N GLY A 77 -18.59 13.48 2.30
CA GLY A 77 -17.89 13.13 3.52
C GLY A 77 -17.06 14.30 4.08
N ILE A 78 -16.88 14.28 5.38
CA ILE A 78 -16.06 15.25 6.08
C ILE A 78 -14.79 14.57 6.56
N TYR A 79 -13.68 14.83 5.89
CA TYR A 79 -12.36 14.28 6.24
C TYR A 79 -11.99 14.46 7.72
N LYS A 80 -12.35 15.58 8.32
CA LYS A 80 -12.06 15.86 9.74
C LYS A 80 -12.73 14.91 10.72
N ASN A 81 -13.74 14.16 10.27
CA ASN A 81 -14.45 13.18 11.08
C ASN A 81 -13.78 11.79 11.04
N ILE A 82 -12.71 11.62 10.28
CA ILE A 82 -11.96 10.37 10.25
C ILE A 82 -11.08 10.29 11.50
N ASP A 83 -11.36 9.31 12.33
CA ASP A 83 -10.52 9.01 13.49
C ASP A 83 -9.42 8.00 13.06
N PHE A 84 -8.25 8.54 12.76
CA PHE A 84 -7.11 7.74 12.34
C PHE A 84 -6.51 6.99 13.52
N THR A 85 -6.40 5.68 13.38
CA THR A 85 -5.79 4.76 14.34
C THR A 85 -4.31 4.52 14.02
N VAL A 86 -3.69 3.59 14.75
CA VAL A 86 -2.35 3.08 14.45
C VAL A 86 -2.36 2.04 13.33
N ASN A 87 -3.52 1.55 12.91
CA ASN A 87 -3.66 0.55 11.86
C ASN A 87 -3.84 1.22 10.50
N THR A 88 -2.83 1.14 9.67
CA THR A 88 -2.81 1.76 8.34
C THR A 88 -3.93 1.27 7.41
N LEU A 89 -4.25 -0.02 7.42
CA LEU A 89 -5.30 -0.56 6.54
C LEU A 89 -6.69 -0.12 6.97
N ASP A 90 -6.94 -0.06 8.28
CA ASP A 90 -8.21 0.47 8.81
C ASP A 90 -8.35 1.96 8.47
N ASN A 91 -7.25 2.71 8.50
CA ASN A 91 -7.24 4.12 8.11
C ASN A 91 -7.56 4.30 6.61
N GLN A 92 -6.98 3.48 5.74
CA GLN A 92 -7.29 3.50 4.30
C GLN A 92 -8.75 3.10 4.04
N ASN A 93 -9.26 2.09 4.76
CA ASN A 93 -10.66 1.69 4.70
C ASN A 93 -11.60 2.84 5.09
N SER A 94 -11.28 3.52 6.19
CA SER A 94 -12.06 4.66 6.69
C SER A 94 -12.02 5.86 5.72
N LEU A 95 -10.86 6.15 5.16
CA LEU A 95 -10.69 7.23 4.19
C LEU A 95 -11.50 6.95 2.91
N LEU A 96 -11.39 5.75 2.34
CA LEU A 96 -12.12 5.40 1.12
C LEU A 96 -13.64 5.43 1.34
N ASN A 97 -14.13 4.91 2.47
CA ASN A 97 -15.54 5.00 2.83
C ASN A 97 -16.01 6.45 2.99
N THR A 98 -15.22 7.28 3.66
CA THR A 98 -15.57 8.70 3.83
C THR A 98 -15.66 9.43 2.49
N LEU A 99 -14.70 9.19 1.59
CA LEU A 99 -14.65 9.86 0.29
C LEU A 99 -15.74 9.36 -0.67
N SER A 100 -16.03 8.06 -0.66
CA SER A 100 -17.08 7.48 -1.49
C SER A 100 -18.49 7.69 -0.93
N GLY A 101 -18.64 7.90 0.38
CA GLY A 101 -19.92 7.92 1.07
C GLY A 101 -20.52 6.53 1.30
N LEU A 102 -19.72 5.47 1.14
CA LEU A 102 -20.10 4.09 1.33
C LEU A 102 -19.71 3.57 2.72
N ASN A 103 -20.18 2.39 3.06
CA ASN A 103 -19.77 1.67 4.26
C ASN A 103 -19.45 0.22 3.91
N LEU A 104 -18.31 0.04 3.26
CA LEU A 104 -17.81 -1.26 2.79
C LEU A 104 -16.59 -1.69 3.56
N THR A 105 -16.35 -2.98 3.62
CA THR A 105 -15.10 -3.55 4.14
C THR A 105 -14.20 -3.92 2.96
N TYR A 106 -13.07 -3.27 2.86
CA TYR A 106 -12.13 -3.54 1.77
C TYR A 106 -11.08 -4.57 2.20
N PHE A 107 -10.41 -4.36 3.34
CA PHE A 107 -9.39 -5.27 3.83
C PHE A 107 -9.96 -6.29 4.81
N LYS A 108 -9.60 -7.57 4.60
CA LYS A 108 -9.89 -8.68 5.52
C LYS A 108 -8.62 -9.48 5.76
N ARG A 109 -8.50 -10.10 6.94
CA ARG A 109 -7.43 -11.05 7.19
C ARG A 109 -7.56 -12.24 6.25
N ALA A 110 -6.47 -12.56 5.54
CA ALA A 110 -6.38 -13.77 4.75
C ALA A 110 -5.91 -14.93 5.65
N PRO A 111 -6.59 -16.08 5.62
CA PRO A 111 -6.15 -17.26 6.37
C PRO A 111 -4.74 -17.68 5.93
N SER A 112 -3.88 -17.91 6.89
CA SER A 112 -2.49 -18.28 6.62
C SER A 112 -1.99 -19.30 7.64
N GLN A 113 -1.10 -20.15 7.20
CA GLN A 113 -0.45 -21.14 8.02
C GLN A 113 1.06 -21.14 7.75
N LEU A 114 1.86 -21.11 8.81
CA LEU A 114 3.29 -21.36 8.70
C LEU A 114 3.50 -22.78 8.17
N PHE A 115 4.22 -22.89 7.06
CA PHE A 115 4.43 -24.18 6.39
C PHE A 115 5.84 -24.72 6.60
N ASP A 116 6.85 -23.84 6.49
CA ASP A 116 8.24 -24.19 6.61
C ASP A 116 9.08 -23.02 7.12
N GLN A 117 10.16 -23.33 7.83
CA GLN A 117 11.10 -22.34 8.34
C GLN A 117 12.49 -22.94 8.51
N ASP A 118 13.48 -22.25 7.99
CA ASP A 118 14.89 -22.62 8.15
C ASP A 118 15.46 -22.20 9.51
N ALA A 119 14.81 -21.26 10.20
CA ALA A 119 15.29 -20.75 11.46
C ALA A 119 14.90 -21.67 12.63
N LYS A 120 15.88 -22.16 13.41
CA LYS A 120 15.65 -22.99 14.60
C LYS A 120 14.94 -22.27 15.75
N SER A 121 14.82 -20.96 15.71
CA SER A 121 14.09 -20.19 16.71
C SER A 121 13.46 -18.96 16.07
N LEU A 122 12.28 -19.11 15.52
CA LEU A 122 11.34 -18.02 15.47
C LEU A 122 10.68 -17.92 16.85
N ASN A 123 11.39 -17.36 17.79
CA ASN A 123 10.71 -16.69 18.87
C ASN A 123 9.90 -15.56 18.22
N GLN A 124 8.67 -15.37 18.57
CA GLN A 124 7.65 -14.51 17.94
C GLN A 124 8.10 -13.10 17.49
N ARG A 125 9.38 -12.77 17.64
CA ARG A 125 10.01 -11.48 17.33
C ARG A 125 11.41 -11.56 16.76
N VAL A 126 12.05 -12.72 16.68
CA VAL A 126 13.47 -12.76 16.29
C VAL A 126 13.74 -13.94 15.38
N ALA A 127 14.01 -13.68 14.11
CA ALA A 127 14.74 -14.63 13.28
C ALA A 127 16.22 -14.47 13.61
N LYS A 128 16.74 -15.31 14.50
CA LYS A 128 18.20 -15.41 14.65
C LYS A 128 18.73 -16.28 13.53
N ASN A 129 19.70 -15.77 12.81
CA ASN A 129 20.53 -16.60 11.96
C ASN A 129 21.12 -17.70 12.82
N VAL A 130 20.67 -18.93 12.61
CA VAL A 130 21.33 -20.10 13.18
C VAL A 130 22.57 -20.31 12.36
N SER A 131 23.67 -19.87 12.92
CA SER A 131 25.05 -20.03 12.46
C SER A 131 25.30 -21.36 11.70
N ASN A 132 24.87 -21.42 10.46
CA ASN A 132 25.48 -22.22 9.44
C ASN A 132 26.14 -21.21 8.51
N SER A 133 27.42 -21.10 8.66
CA SER A 133 28.29 -20.18 7.92
C SER A 133 28.21 -20.27 6.39
N ASN A 134 27.28 -21.02 5.83
CA ASN A 134 27.11 -21.30 4.42
C ASN A 134 25.71 -20.98 3.86
N GLN A 135 24.76 -20.44 4.66
CA GLN A 135 23.45 -20.03 4.13
C GLN A 135 23.43 -18.54 3.90
N ASP A 136 23.30 -18.13 2.65
CA ASP A 136 23.17 -16.71 2.26
C ASP A 136 21.83 -16.11 2.76
N PHE A 137 20.80 -16.95 2.96
CA PHE A 137 19.47 -16.53 3.34
C PHE A 137 18.83 -17.45 4.39
N VAL A 138 18.01 -16.85 5.26
CA VAL A 138 17.05 -17.55 6.14
C VAL A 138 15.66 -17.36 5.56
N THR A 139 14.91 -18.46 5.43
CA THR A 139 13.60 -18.42 4.79
C THR A 139 12.47 -18.85 5.72
N ILE A 140 11.31 -18.25 5.49
CA ILE A 140 10.05 -18.61 6.15
C ILE A 140 9.00 -18.70 5.06
N THR A 141 8.27 -19.82 5.02
CA THR A 141 7.23 -20.04 4.03
C THR A 141 5.87 -20.15 4.71
N TYR A 142 4.93 -19.40 4.21
CA TYR A 142 3.52 -19.48 4.58
C TYR A 142 2.69 -20.06 3.42
N ARG A 143 1.64 -20.79 3.75
CA ARG A 143 0.51 -21.05 2.84
C ARG A 143 -0.61 -20.09 3.18
N VAL A 144 -1.02 -19.30 2.21
CA VAL A 144 -2.04 -18.27 2.38
C VAL A 144 -3.19 -18.58 1.45
N ILE A 145 -4.42 -18.48 1.94
CA ILE A 145 -5.61 -18.58 1.11
C ILE A 145 -5.94 -17.17 0.62
N ALA A 146 -5.71 -16.93 -0.66
CA ALA A 146 -6.17 -15.72 -1.35
C ALA A 146 -7.64 -15.92 -1.75
N PRO A 147 -8.59 -15.14 -1.22
CA PRO A 147 -9.97 -15.19 -1.69
C PRO A 147 -10.07 -14.81 -3.17
N PRO A 148 -11.16 -15.18 -3.88
CA PRO A 148 -11.37 -14.72 -5.23
C PRO A 148 -11.52 -13.20 -5.28
N HIS A 149 -11.17 -12.60 -6.42
CA HIS A 149 -11.23 -11.15 -6.66
C HIS A 149 -10.52 -10.34 -5.55
N SER A 150 -9.31 -10.75 -5.19
CA SER A 150 -8.56 -10.08 -4.12
C SER A 150 -7.15 -9.68 -4.52
N GLN A 151 -6.74 -8.48 -4.07
CA GLN A 151 -5.35 -8.08 -4.04
C GLN A 151 -4.76 -8.46 -2.69
N LEU A 152 -3.73 -9.31 -2.69
CA LEU A 152 -3.15 -9.84 -1.47
C LEU A 152 -1.96 -8.99 -1.00
N TYR A 153 -1.87 -8.80 0.31
CA TYR A 153 -0.78 -8.08 0.96
C TYR A 153 -0.23 -8.86 2.14
N VAL A 154 1.06 -8.71 2.41
CA VAL A 154 1.66 -9.11 3.67
C VAL A 154 2.09 -7.88 4.46
N SER A 155 1.81 -7.92 5.75
CA SER A 155 2.31 -6.96 6.72
C SER A 155 3.36 -7.65 7.57
N VAL A 156 4.56 -7.08 7.62
CA VAL A 156 5.66 -7.53 8.48
C VAL A 156 5.97 -6.41 9.48
N PRO A 157 5.27 -6.40 10.63
CA PRO A 157 5.39 -5.28 11.56
C PRO A 157 6.72 -5.27 12.30
N ASN A 158 7.17 -4.07 12.69
CA ASN A 158 8.30 -3.84 13.57
C ASN A 158 9.60 -4.49 13.09
N ILE A 159 9.84 -4.46 11.77
CA ILE A 159 11.13 -4.90 11.22
C ILE A 159 12.23 -4.02 11.82
N SER A 160 13.25 -4.67 12.39
CA SER A 160 14.44 -4.03 12.93
C SER A 160 15.66 -4.87 12.62
N TRP A 161 16.65 -4.27 12.03
CA TRP A 161 17.94 -4.89 11.72
C TRP A 161 18.95 -4.60 12.82
N SER A 162 19.90 -5.53 13.03
CA SER A 162 20.93 -5.38 14.07
C SER A 162 21.95 -4.28 13.79
N ASP A 163 21.99 -3.83 12.55
CA ASP A 163 22.77 -2.66 12.12
C ASP A 163 21.81 -1.56 11.62
N ASP A 164 22.28 -0.32 11.60
CA ASP A 164 21.46 0.84 11.20
C ASP A 164 21.34 0.98 9.67
N ASN A 165 21.65 -0.08 8.91
CA ASN A 165 21.55 -0.07 7.47
C ASN A 165 20.22 -0.65 6.98
N ASN A 166 19.70 -0.13 5.90
CA ASN A 166 18.58 -0.72 5.20
C ASN A 166 19.00 -1.99 4.48
N HIS A 167 18.23 -3.04 4.65
CA HIS A 167 18.45 -4.33 4.01
C HIS A 167 17.26 -4.73 3.15
N SER A 168 17.48 -5.69 2.25
CA SER A 168 16.41 -6.20 1.41
C SER A 168 15.82 -7.48 1.99
N LEU A 169 14.51 -7.56 1.98
CA LEU A 169 13.71 -8.76 2.14
C LEU A 169 13.34 -9.26 0.74
N SER A 170 13.61 -10.52 0.44
CA SER A 170 13.10 -11.15 -0.79
C SER A 170 11.77 -11.83 -0.50
N ILE A 171 10.77 -11.52 -1.32
CA ILE A 171 9.44 -12.13 -1.26
C ILE A 171 9.21 -12.92 -2.52
N THR A 172 8.94 -14.23 -2.39
CA THR A 172 8.60 -15.10 -3.51
C THR A 172 7.13 -15.48 -3.45
N VAL A 173 6.41 -15.19 -4.51
CA VAL A 173 4.99 -15.55 -4.70
C VAL A 173 4.87 -16.32 -6.01
N ASN A 174 4.33 -17.53 -5.99
CA ASN A 174 4.17 -18.36 -7.20
C ASN A 174 5.46 -18.51 -8.03
N GLY A 175 6.62 -18.60 -7.37
CA GLY A 175 7.92 -18.73 -8.03
C GLY A 175 8.55 -17.41 -8.51
N VAL A 176 7.84 -16.29 -8.47
CA VAL A 176 8.37 -14.96 -8.81
C VAL A 176 8.92 -14.29 -7.55
N THR A 177 10.21 -13.99 -7.57
CA THR A 177 10.90 -13.32 -6.44
C THR A 177 11.06 -11.84 -6.70
N ARG A 178 10.71 -11.03 -5.70
CA ARG A 178 10.86 -9.57 -5.68
C ARG A 178 11.67 -9.18 -4.46
N ASN A 179 12.63 -8.28 -4.65
CA ASN A 179 13.41 -7.72 -3.55
C ASN A 179 12.76 -6.43 -3.10
N GLN A 180 12.51 -6.34 -1.80
CA GLN A 180 11.92 -5.18 -1.15
C GLN A 180 12.92 -4.60 -0.16
N VAL A 181 13.21 -3.32 -0.28
CA VAL A 181 14.02 -2.63 0.73
C VAL A 181 13.17 -2.41 1.97
N THR A 182 13.69 -2.83 3.11
CA THR A 182 13.05 -2.62 4.40
C THR A 182 13.90 -1.67 5.24
N ASP A 183 13.25 -0.86 6.02
CA ASP A 183 13.86 -0.06 7.07
C ASP A 183 13.39 -0.54 8.45
N ASN A 184 13.83 0.11 9.53
CA ASN A 184 13.47 -0.24 10.90
C ASN A 184 12.06 0.23 11.25
N THR A 185 11.07 -0.12 10.45
CA THR A 185 9.69 0.28 10.63
C THR A 185 8.72 -0.80 10.19
N PHE A 186 7.43 -0.49 10.23
CA PHE A 186 6.36 -1.34 9.76
C PHE A 186 6.26 -1.29 8.23
N ASP A 187 6.22 -2.46 7.60
CA ASP A 187 6.15 -2.58 6.16
C ASP A 187 4.96 -3.43 5.68
N PHE A 188 4.35 -2.98 4.58
CA PHE A 188 3.45 -3.77 3.75
C PHE A 188 4.10 -4.10 2.43
N PHE A 189 3.76 -5.27 1.90
CA PHE A 189 4.22 -5.67 0.58
C PHE A 189 3.05 -6.23 -0.23
N ASP A 190 2.97 -5.80 -1.47
CA ASP A 190 1.99 -6.30 -2.43
C ASP A 190 2.41 -7.71 -2.90
N LEU A 191 1.50 -8.65 -2.82
CA LEU A 191 1.71 -10.07 -3.21
C LEU A 191 1.04 -10.42 -4.53
N GLY A 192 0.24 -9.51 -5.09
CA GLY A 192 -0.44 -9.68 -6.38
C GLY A 192 -1.94 -9.86 -6.28
N TYR A 193 -2.58 -9.83 -7.45
CA TYR A 193 -4.01 -10.00 -7.64
C TYR A 193 -4.36 -11.46 -7.93
N PHE A 194 -5.46 -11.92 -7.36
CA PHE A 194 -6.02 -13.27 -7.52
C PHE A 194 -7.48 -13.19 -7.95
N GLU A 195 -7.73 -13.61 -9.19
CA GLU A 195 -9.09 -13.65 -9.77
C GLU A 195 -9.93 -14.77 -9.14
N THR A 196 -9.30 -15.90 -8.82
CA THR A 196 -9.95 -17.08 -8.24
C THR A 196 -9.33 -17.42 -6.90
N GLU A 197 -10.10 -18.09 -6.04
CA GLU A 197 -9.55 -18.60 -4.78
C GLU A 197 -8.32 -19.46 -5.04
N SER A 198 -7.26 -19.19 -4.32
CA SER A 198 -5.97 -19.87 -4.52
C SER A 198 -5.24 -20.07 -3.19
N MET A 199 -4.65 -21.25 -3.02
CA MET A 199 -3.68 -21.47 -1.96
C MET A 199 -2.29 -21.08 -2.46
N VAL A 200 -1.75 -20.01 -1.92
CA VAL A 200 -0.53 -19.36 -2.40
C VAL A 200 0.62 -19.63 -1.45
N PRO A 201 1.71 -20.28 -1.91
CA PRO A 201 2.95 -20.34 -1.14
C PRO A 201 3.66 -18.98 -1.20
N ILE A 202 3.90 -18.41 -0.03
CA ILE A 202 4.60 -17.13 0.13
C ILE A 202 5.86 -17.36 0.94
N LYS A 203 7.00 -17.13 0.31
CA LYS A 203 8.32 -17.30 0.91
C LYS A 203 8.93 -15.94 1.20
N LEU A 204 9.25 -15.70 2.46
CA LEU A 204 10.01 -14.54 2.92
C LEU A 204 11.46 -14.98 3.15
N SER A 205 12.41 -14.32 2.52
CA SER A 205 13.83 -14.63 2.62
C SER A 205 14.62 -13.43 3.10
N PHE A 206 15.33 -13.61 4.19
CA PHE A 206 16.17 -12.59 4.83
C PHE A 206 17.64 -12.91 4.66
N PRO A 207 18.55 -11.91 4.58
CA PRO A 207 19.99 -12.16 4.56
C PRO A 207 20.43 -12.96 5.78
N GLY A 208 21.09 -14.10 5.57
CA GLY A 208 21.45 -15.05 6.62
C GLY A 208 22.55 -14.57 7.57
N ASN A 209 23.32 -13.57 7.17
CA ASN A 209 24.41 -12.99 7.95
C ASN A 209 23.98 -11.76 8.79
N LYS A 210 22.70 -11.43 8.82
CA LYS A 210 22.14 -10.30 9.56
C LYS A 210 21.16 -10.77 10.62
N ALA A 211 21.24 -10.18 11.80
CA ALA A 211 20.19 -10.36 12.78
C ALA A 211 19.03 -9.42 12.48
N ILE A 212 17.84 -9.98 12.46
CA ILE A 212 16.60 -9.25 12.20
C ILE A 212 15.59 -9.61 13.28
N SER A 213 14.80 -8.63 13.71
CA SER A 213 13.60 -8.84 14.51
C SER A 213 12.39 -8.30 13.81
N PHE A 214 11.26 -8.96 13.95
CA PHE A 214 9.97 -8.53 13.41
C PHE A 214 8.83 -9.24 14.17
N ASP A 215 7.65 -8.64 14.16
CA ASP A 215 6.46 -9.30 14.66
C ASP A 215 5.92 -10.29 13.60
N ASN A 216 5.08 -11.23 14.04
CA ASN A 216 4.52 -12.24 13.14
C ASN A 216 3.87 -11.59 11.91
N PRO A 217 4.25 -12.02 10.69
CA PRO A 217 3.61 -11.57 9.48
C PRO A 217 2.11 -11.82 9.49
N SER A 218 1.41 -10.90 8.90
CA SER A 218 -0.04 -10.95 8.77
C SER A 218 -0.43 -10.72 7.34
N PHE A 219 -1.35 -11.53 6.84
CA PHE A 219 -1.79 -11.46 5.46
C PHE A 219 -3.18 -10.84 5.39
N TYR A 220 -3.37 -10.00 4.38
CA TYR A 220 -4.61 -9.28 4.13
C TYR A 220 -5.02 -9.44 2.68
N ALA A 221 -6.30 -9.65 2.46
CA ALA A 221 -6.92 -9.62 1.15
C ALA A 221 -7.78 -8.36 1.04
N LEU A 222 -7.51 -7.56 0.02
CA LEU A 222 -8.36 -6.45 -0.37
C LEU A 222 -9.38 -6.96 -1.35
N ASP A 223 -10.67 -6.81 -1.03
CA ASP A 223 -11.80 -7.12 -1.88
C ASP A 223 -11.85 -6.11 -3.04
N THR A 224 -11.47 -6.56 -4.24
CA THR A 224 -11.38 -5.67 -5.40
C THR A 224 -12.73 -5.29 -5.98
N GLN A 225 -13.79 -6.05 -5.69
CA GLN A 225 -15.15 -5.70 -6.11
C GLN A 225 -15.68 -4.54 -5.27
N ASN A 226 -15.56 -4.62 -3.94
CA ASN A 226 -15.91 -3.50 -3.07
C ASN A 226 -15.06 -2.25 -3.37
N TYR A 227 -13.76 -2.44 -3.60
CA TYR A 227 -12.88 -1.35 -3.99
C TYR A 227 -13.33 -0.70 -5.30
N GLN A 228 -13.68 -1.48 -6.33
CA GLN A 228 -14.12 -0.94 -7.62
C GLN A 228 -15.42 -0.15 -7.48
N ILE A 229 -16.40 -0.66 -6.72
CA ILE A 229 -17.64 0.06 -6.42
C ILE A 229 -17.35 1.43 -5.81
N ALA A 230 -16.40 1.50 -4.87
CA ALA A 230 -16.04 2.76 -4.23
C ALA A 230 -15.34 3.73 -5.19
N MET A 231 -14.42 3.23 -6.02
CA MET A 231 -13.71 4.05 -7.00
C MET A 231 -14.65 4.55 -8.11
N ASP A 232 -15.57 3.72 -8.58
CA ASP A 232 -16.60 4.13 -9.55
C ASP A 232 -17.48 5.23 -8.94
N THR A 233 -17.93 5.05 -7.70
CA THR A 233 -18.72 6.06 -6.98
C THR A 233 -17.98 7.40 -6.86
N ILE A 234 -16.68 7.40 -6.63
CA ILE A 234 -15.85 8.61 -6.58
C ILE A 234 -15.70 9.24 -7.96
N ASN A 235 -15.40 8.42 -8.97
CA ASN A 235 -15.04 8.90 -10.32
C ASN A 235 -16.26 9.29 -11.15
N GLU A 236 -17.46 8.77 -10.84
CA GLU A 236 -18.72 9.14 -11.50
C GLU A 236 -19.28 10.48 -11.01
N ARG A 237 -18.75 11.05 -9.94
CA ARG A 237 -19.20 12.36 -9.46
C ARG A 237 -18.83 13.45 -10.45
N ASP A 238 -19.78 14.35 -10.70
CA ASP A 238 -19.64 15.41 -11.69
C ASP A 238 -18.65 16.48 -11.21
N SER A 239 -17.38 16.21 -11.48
CA SER A 239 -16.29 17.14 -11.21
C SER A 239 -15.21 17.04 -12.28
N LYS A 240 -14.70 18.20 -12.72
CA LYS A 240 -13.61 18.30 -13.67
C LYS A 240 -12.48 19.12 -13.07
N VAL A 241 -11.31 18.53 -12.99
CA VAL A 241 -10.11 19.18 -12.44
C VAL A 241 -9.15 19.54 -13.57
N THR A 242 -8.71 20.78 -13.59
CA THR A 242 -7.66 21.26 -14.50
C THR A 242 -6.60 22.03 -13.73
N THR A 243 -5.37 21.99 -14.19
CA THR A 243 -4.23 22.66 -13.57
C THR A 243 -3.56 23.61 -14.55
N SER A 244 -3.22 24.81 -14.10
CA SER A 244 -2.44 25.77 -14.89
C SER A 244 -1.75 26.77 -13.96
N ASN A 245 -0.46 27.05 -14.21
CA ASN A 245 0.29 28.12 -13.54
C ASN A 245 0.16 28.12 -12.00
N ASN A 246 0.44 26.99 -11.36
CA ASN A 246 0.32 26.81 -9.90
C ASN A 246 -1.11 26.99 -9.36
N LYS A 247 -2.11 26.81 -10.19
CA LYS A 247 -3.52 26.86 -9.81
C LYS A 247 -4.20 25.55 -10.14
N VAL A 248 -5.13 25.17 -9.30
CA VAL A 248 -6.04 24.03 -9.52
C VAL A 248 -7.45 24.62 -9.69
N PHE A 249 -8.08 24.34 -10.80
CA PHE A 249 -9.46 24.71 -11.08
C PHE A 249 -10.32 23.45 -10.96
N VAL A 250 -11.41 23.58 -10.23
CA VAL A 250 -12.39 22.49 -10.07
C VAL A 250 -13.74 23.02 -10.50
N ASP A 251 -14.26 22.46 -11.59
CA ASP A 251 -15.63 22.67 -12.02
C ASP A 251 -16.45 21.49 -11.53
N TYR A 252 -17.52 21.73 -10.77
CA TYR A 252 -18.31 20.67 -10.17
C TYR A 252 -19.79 21.04 -10.07
N SER A 253 -20.62 20.01 -10.07
CA SER A 253 -22.05 20.13 -9.81
C SER A 253 -22.45 19.22 -8.64
N SER A 254 -23.14 19.79 -7.66
CA SER A 254 -23.67 19.02 -6.53
C SER A 254 -25.06 19.51 -6.16
N LYS A 255 -25.97 18.58 -5.88
CA LYS A 255 -27.32 18.86 -5.40
C LYS A 255 -27.38 19.08 -3.88
N THR A 256 -26.33 18.75 -3.19
CA THR A 256 -26.21 18.78 -1.72
C THR A 256 -24.97 19.56 -1.32
N ASN A 257 -24.84 19.88 -0.04
CA ASN A 257 -23.58 20.41 0.48
C ASN A 257 -22.49 19.37 0.27
N ALA A 258 -21.47 19.72 -0.50
CA ALA A 258 -20.34 18.85 -0.80
C ALA A 258 -19.04 19.49 -0.37
N SER A 259 -18.02 18.66 -0.20
CA SER A 259 -16.65 19.04 0.09
C SER A 259 -15.74 18.61 -1.06
N LEU A 260 -14.65 19.32 -1.24
CA LEU A 260 -13.56 18.91 -2.13
C LEU A 260 -12.40 18.43 -1.29
N PHE A 261 -12.02 17.16 -1.47
CA PHE A 261 -10.82 16.61 -0.89
C PHE A 261 -9.68 16.71 -1.91
N PHE A 262 -8.65 17.48 -1.57
CA PHE A 262 -7.47 17.63 -2.43
C PHE A 262 -6.37 16.68 -2.01
N THR A 263 -5.80 15.97 -2.97
CA THR A 263 -4.66 15.07 -2.76
C THR A 263 -3.31 15.79 -2.82
N ILE A 264 -3.34 17.10 -2.71
CA ILE A 264 -2.17 17.98 -2.68
C ILE A 264 -1.82 18.26 -1.20
N PRO A 265 -0.56 18.16 -0.79
CA PRO A 265 -0.16 18.53 0.57
C PRO A 265 -0.57 19.96 0.91
N TYR A 266 -1.17 20.12 2.09
CA TYR A 266 -1.55 21.45 2.58
C TYR A 266 -0.31 22.33 2.81
N ASP A 267 -0.37 23.54 2.29
CA ASP A 267 0.57 24.61 2.60
C ASP A 267 -0.18 25.90 2.89
N LYS A 268 0.42 26.76 3.73
CA LYS A 268 -0.18 28.08 4.10
C LYS A 268 -0.33 29.02 2.90
N GLY A 269 0.39 28.77 1.82
CA GLY A 269 0.29 29.54 0.58
C GLY A 269 -0.93 29.20 -0.28
N TRP A 270 -1.65 28.10 0.03
CA TRP A 270 -2.88 27.75 -0.68
C TRP A 270 -4.04 28.65 -0.25
N THR A 271 -4.70 29.24 -1.22
CA THR A 271 -5.96 30.00 -1.02
C THR A 271 -7.04 29.39 -1.91
N ALA A 272 -8.24 29.25 -1.37
CA ALA A 272 -9.42 28.81 -2.12
C ALA A 272 -10.32 30.02 -2.41
N THR A 273 -10.82 30.10 -3.64
CA THR A 273 -11.84 31.07 -4.07
C THR A 273 -12.97 30.29 -4.75
N ILE A 274 -14.21 30.68 -4.46
CA ILE A 274 -15.43 30.10 -5.05
C ILE A 274 -16.09 31.19 -5.89
#